data_1254827c7798c8fb46c281399a1b7c0a
#
_entry.id   1254827c7798c8fb46c281399a1b7c0a
#
_cell.length_a   1.000
_cell.length_b   1.000
_cell.length_c   1.000
_cell.angle_alpha   90.00
_cell.angle_beta   90.00
_cell.angle_gamma   90.00
#
_symmetry.space_group_name_H-M   'P 1'
#
loop_
_entity.id
_entity.type
_entity.pdbx_description
1 polymer ?
#
loop_
_entity_poly.entity_id
_entity_poly.type
_entity_poly.pdbx_seq_one_letter_code
_entity_poly.pdbx_strand_id
1 'polypeptide(L)'
;MKMMQDASAYDVLTFGDFRLDPVRFVLHKGARPVRLGSRALEILILLARRAGQVVTKNELLDRVWPKGVAQEATLRVHIAALRKSLGDGGHGTRYVENFSGRGYRFVAPVTRRRESSLLEVATALPATESVRVDDVPVPLSRMVGCAHVVAALTTRVLQQRLVTIVGPGGAGKSLVAAAVVEKQVAAYEHGVRFVDLSAVTDSRGACEALGATLGLAEIAEDVMSGVVSFLQGQSMLIVLDNCERVVEATAALAERVLQRAPGVHLLATSREPLRAASEYVHRLPPLEVPAPASDLVCAEALAYPAIQLFVERASASLDSFELTEEDLPAVVEICRRLEGNPLAIELAAARVDFFGVRGLAARLEDCLGLLTRGPRTAAARHQSLRANLDWSYELLSTLEQTVLRRLATLAAGFSMESANATAADGKISAADVFDALTNLAAKSLIHTNVTDAGIRYRLSDAARAYAMEKLLSTDESSRAARLQDWSDATNVIGWK
;
A
#
# COMPACT_ATOMS: atom_id res chain seq x y z
N MET A 1 -6.90 29.16 37.04
CA MET A 1 -8.06 29.01 36.16
C MET A 1 -8.06 30.17 35.18
N LYS A 2 -7.23 30.09 34.13
CA LYS A 2 -7.22 31.02 32.96
C LYS A 2 -6.04 30.70 32.07
N MET A 3 -6.03 29.55 31.39
CA MET A 3 -5.11 29.19 30.30
C MET A 3 -5.57 27.87 29.65
N MET A 4 -6.78 27.83 29.10
CA MET A 4 -7.25 26.77 28.21
C MET A 4 -8.40 27.31 27.37
N GLN A 5 -8.11 28.21 26.46
CA GLN A 5 -9.00 28.64 25.38
C GLN A 5 -8.11 29.31 24.33
N ASP A 6 -7.52 28.54 23.42
CA ASP A 6 -7.10 28.99 22.07
C ASP A 6 -6.42 27.82 21.30
N ALA A 7 -7.17 26.80 20.92
CA ALA A 7 -6.65 25.67 20.17
C ALA A 7 -7.55 25.21 19.02
N SER A 8 -8.08 26.15 18.20
CA SER A 8 -8.81 25.70 17.00
C SER A 8 -8.87 26.70 15.85
N ALA A 9 -7.90 27.61 15.75
CA ALA A 9 -7.82 28.46 14.56
C ALA A 9 -6.38 28.53 14.08
N TYR A 10 -6.10 28.14 12.86
CA TYR A 10 -4.79 28.26 12.26
C TYR A 10 -4.75 29.37 11.22
N ASP A 11 -3.62 30.09 11.17
CA ASP A 11 -3.46 31.20 10.25
C ASP A 11 -2.93 30.71 8.90
N VAL A 12 -3.74 30.84 7.85
CA VAL A 12 -3.26 30.78 6.47
C VAL A 12 -2.59 32.10 6.12
N LEU A 13 -1.39 32.02 5.56
CA LEU A 13 -0.58 33.19 5.24
C LEU A 13 -0.69 33.49 3.74
N THR A 14 -1.08 34.70 3.37
CA THR A 14 -1.13 35.15 2.00
C THR A 14 -0.16 36.30 1.74
N PHE A 15 0.60 36.23 0.65
CA PHE A 15 1.55 37.27 0.24
C PHE A 15 1.70 37.30 -1.28
N GLY A 16 1.53 38.46 -1.89
CA GLY A 16 1.44 38.57 -3.36
C GLY A 16 0.40 37.59 -3.92
N ASP A 17 0.77 36.81 -4.92
CA ASP A 17 -0.09 35.78 -5.53
C ASP A 17 -0.02 34.43 -4.79
N PHE A 18 0.68 34.37 -3.67
CA PHE A 18 0.92 33.11 -2.95
C PHE A 18 0.00 32.97 -1.75
N ARG A 19 -0.48 31.72 -1.54
CA ARG A 19 -1.20 31.27 -0.35
C ARG A 19 -0.40 30.11 0.26
N LEU A 20 0.04 30.30 1.49
CA LEU A 20 0.81 29.33 2.27
C LEU A 20 -0.05 28.79 3.39
N ASP A 21 -0.25 27.50 3.41
CA ASP A 21 -0.88 26.78 4.51
C ASP A 21 0.22 26.11 5.36
N PRO A 22 0.48 26.64 6.56
CA PRO A 22 1.54 26.11 7.43
C PRO A 22 1.22 24.77 8.07
N VAL A 23 -0.06 24.38 8.15
CA VAL A 23 -0.52 23.12 8.76
C VAL A 23 -0.48 22.01 7.72
N ARG A 24 -0.97 22.29 6.52
CA ARG A 24 -0.97 21.32 5.41
C ARG A 24 0.39 21.25 4.69
N PHE A 25 1.34 22.10 5.02
CA PHE A 25 2.65 22.18 4.36
C PHE A 25 2.53 22.37 2.84
N VAL A 26 1.65 23.27 2.39
CA VAL A 26 1.40 23.53 0.96
C VAL A 26 1.55 25.01 0.65
N LEU A 27 2.19 25.29 -0.50
CA LEU A 27 2.28 26.63 -1.08
C LEU A 27 1.55 26.65 -2.44
N HIS A 28 0.65 27.60 -2.63
CA HIS A 28 -0.03 27.83 -3.91
C HIS A 28 0.34 29.20 -4.50
N LYS A 29 0.38 29.27 -5.83
CA LYS A 29 0.40 30.53 -6.57
C LYS A 29 -0.90 30.65 -7.37
N GLY A 30 -1.83 31.50 -6.93
CA GLY A 30 -3.21 31.44 -7.37
C GLY A 30 -3.82 30.05 -7.09
N ALA A 31 -4.35 29.41 -8.13
CA ALA A 31 -4.90 28.05 -8.05
C ALA A 31 -3.87 26.93 -8.27
N ARG A 32 -2.59 27.24 -8.54
CA ARG A 32 -1.58 26.22 -8.86
C ARG A 32 -0.67 25.92 -7.68
N PRO A 33 -0.48 24.64 -7.29
CA PRO A 33 0.47 24.28 -6.25
C PRO A 33 1.91 24.53 -6.71
N VAL A 34 2.72 25.11 -5.84
CA VAL A 34 4.15 25.34 -6.07
C VAL A 34 4.94 24.23 -5.42
N ARG A 35 5.66 23.43 -6.21
CA ARG A 35 6.53 22.37 -5.69
C ARG A 35 7.75 22.98 -5.01
N LEU A 36 7.83 22.81 -3.70
CA LEU A 36 8.96 23.20 -2.85
C LEU A 36 9.41 22.00 -2.03
N GLY A 37 10.73 21.80 -1.89
CA GLY A 37 11.23 20.76 -1.00
C GLY A 37 10.84 21.05 0.46
N SER A 38 10.58 20.02 1.27
CA SER A 38 10.09 20.15 2.66
C SER A 38 10.89 21.15 3.51
N ARG A 39 12.21 21.12 3.43
CA ARG A 39 13.07 22.04 4.19
C ARG A 39 12.98 23.50 3.72
N ALA A 40 12.83 23.72 2.42
CA ALA A 40 12.62 25.06 1.87
C ALA A 40 11.24 25.60 2.27
N LEU A 41 10.24 24.77 2.38
CA LEU A 41 8.90 25.12 2.83
C LEU A 41 8.87 25.44 4.33
N GLU A 42 9.56 24.66 5.18
CA GLU A 42 9.74 24.96 6.61
C GLU A 42 10.40 26.33 6.82
N ILE A 43 11.45 26.65 6.03
CA ILE A 43 12.09 27.95 6.05
C ILE A 43 11.10 29.06 5.66
N LEU A 44 10.30 28.85 4.60
CA LEU A 44 9.29 29.81 4.18
C LEU A 44 8.25 30.07 5.27
N ILE A 45 7.73 29.01 5.91
CA ILE A 45 6.76 29.12 7.01
C ILE A 45 7.34 29.96 8.17
N LEU A 46 8.58 29.68 8.56
CA LEU A 46 9.27 30.43 9.63
C LEU A 46 9.44 31.91 9.28
N LEU A 47 9.90 32.19 8.06
CA LEU A 47 10.14 33.56 7.59
C LEU A 47 8.82 34.33 7.41
N ALA A 48 7.79 33.72 6.84
CA ALA A 48 6.48 34.35 6.60
C ALA A 48 5.72 34.60 7.91
N ARG A 49 5.83 33.71 8.89
CA ARG A 49 5.25 33.92 10.24
C ARG A 49 5.90 35.12 10.96
N ARG A 50 7.15 35.45 10.63
CA ARG A 50 7.89 36.59 11.16
C ARG A 50 8.18 37.63 10.09
N ALA A 51 7.24 37.88 9.20
CA ALA A 51 7.38 38.86 8.14
C ALA A 51 7.81 40.23 8.72
N GLY A 52 8.79 40.89 8.11
CA GLY A 52 9.38 42.12 8.56
C GLY A 52 10.51 41.97 9.60
N GLN A 53 10.67 40.82 10.27
CA GLN A 53 11.73 40.58 11.26
C GLN A 53 12.88 39.78 10.63
N VAL A 54 14.11 40.03 11.12
CA VAL A 54 15.29 39.25 10.74
C VAL A 54 15.32 37.96 11.55
N VAL A 55 15.27 36.81 10.88
CA VAL A 55 15.48 35.50 11.49
C VAL A 55 16.93 35.11 11.30
N THR A 56 17.62 34.79 12.40
CA THR A 56 19.04 34.48 12.36
C THR A 56 19.33 33.15 11.69
N LYS A 57 20.56 32.99 11.16
CA LYS A 57 20.98 31.73 10.51
C LYS A 57 20.92 30.55 11.47
N ASN A 58 21.38 30.74 12.71
CA ASN A 58 21.38 29.73 13.76
C ASN A 58 19.94 29.30 14.08
N GLU A 59 19.03 30.25 14.23
CA GLU A 59 17.62 29.94 14.49
C GLU A 59 16.94 29.15 13.35
N LEU A 60 17.27 29.46 12.10
CA LEU A 60 16.79 28.68 10.95
C LEU A 60 17.39 27.28 10.95
N LEU A 61 18.67 27.12 11.26
CA LEU A 61 19.32 25.82 11.32
C LEU A 61 18.76 24.96 12.47
N ASP A 62 18.63 25.51 13.66
CA ASP A 62 18.15 24.79 14.85
C ASP A 62 16.70 24.32 14.69
N ARG A 63 15.82 25.13 14.06
CA ARG A 63 14.44 24.79 13.89
C ARG A 63 14.18 23.83 12.72
N VAL A 64 14.90 24.00 11.61
CA VAL A 64 14.68 23.20 10.39
C VAL A 64 15.47 21.87 10.44
N TRP A 65 16.57 21.80 11.20
CA TRP A 65 17.39 20.59 11.37
C TRP A 65 17.69 20.26 12.84
N PRO A 66 16.71 20.00 13.69
CA PRO A 66 16.89 19.82 15.14
C PRO A 66 17.77 18.65 15.56
N LYS A 67 18.09 17.71 14.67
CA LYS A 67 18.92 16.51 14.92
C LYS A 67 20.14 16.39 14.02
N GLY A 68 20.48 17.41 13.24
CA GLY A 68 21.50 17.29 12.20
C GLY A 68 22.55 18.37 12.26
N VAL A 69 23.79 18.03 11.90
CA VAL A 69 24.86 18.97 11.66
C VAL A 69 24.65 19.59 10.27
N ALA A 70 23.64 20.46 10.13
CA ALA A 70 23.48 21.22 8.89
C ALA A 70 24.40 22.44 8.93
N GLN A 71 25.20 22.61 7.87
CA GLN A 71 26.11 23.78 7.73
C GLN A 71 25.39 24.93 7.03
N GLU A 72 25.92 26.13 7.19
CA GLU A 72 25.42 27.36 6.55
C GLU A 72 25.29 27.22 5.02
N ALA A 73 26.12 26.40 4.38
CA ALA A 73 26.04 26.09 2.96
C ALA A 73 24.71 25.41 2.58
N THR A 74 24.23 24.48 3.41
CA THR A 74 22.94 23.79 3.20
C THR A 74 21.78 24.78 3.28
N LEU A 75 21.78 25.70 4.25
CA LEU A 75 20.75 26.74 4.36
C LEU A 75 20.71 27.63 3.11
N ARG A 76 21.86 28.01 2.56
CA ARG A 76 21.95 28.81 1.34
C ARG A 76 21.34 28.13 0.13
N VAL A 77 21.54 26.83 -0.02
CA VAL A 77 20.95 26.05 -1.12
C VAL A 77 19.42 26.07 -1.04
N HIS A 78 18.85 25.87 0.15
CA HIS A 78 17.40 25.87 0.34
C HIS A 78 16.79 27.28 0.18
N ILE A 79 17.49 28.34 0.61
CA ILE A 79 17.07 29.74 0.36
C ILE A 79 17.12 30.06 -1.13
N ALA A 80 18.11 29.57 -1.88
CA ALA A 80 18.19 29.76 -3.30
C ALA A 80 17.04 29.05 -4.04
N ALA A 81 16.73 27.81 -3.65
CA ALA A 81 15.58 27.07 -4.17
C ALA A 81 14.25 27.78 -3.87
N LEU A 82 14.09 28.27 -2.64
CA LEU A 82 12.92 29.05 -2.22
C LEU A 82 12.75 30.31 -3.09
N ARG A 83 13.79 31.12 -3.26
CA ARG A 83 13.76 32.31 -4.12
C ARG A 83 13.38 32.00 -5.55
N LYS A 84 13.96 30.93 -6.12
CA LYS A 84 13.64 30.48 -7.48
C LYS A 84 12.15 30.12 -7.61
N SER A 85 11.59 29.42 -6.65
CA SER A 85 10.18 28.98 -6.67
C SER A 85 9.21 30.14 -6.45
N LEU A 86 9.58 31.16 -5.70
CA LEU A 86 8.81 32.38 -5.51
C LEU A 86 8.95 33.37 -6.68
N GLY A 87 9.91 33.16 -7.60
CA GLY A 87 10.25 34.13 -8.64
C GLY A 87 10.91 35.39 -8.06
N ASP A 88 11.63 35.27 -6.92
CA ASP A 88 12.24 36.37 -6.20
C ASP A 88 13.39 36.98 -7.03
N GLY A 89 13.28 38.26 -7.36
CA GLY A 89 14.25 38.99 -8.21
C GLY A 89 13.89 39.07 -9.69
N GLY A 90 12.80 38.41 -10.17
CA GLY A 90 12.22 38.60 -11.49
C GLY A 90 11.14 39.68 -11.44
N HIS A 91 11.19 40.65 -12.35
CA HIS A 91 10.21 41.73 -12.46
C HIS A 91 9.96 42.59 -11.20
N GLY A 92 10.98 42.77 -10.35
CA GLY A 92 10.91 43.77 -9.25
C GLY A 92 10.27 43.28 -7.94
N THR A 93 9.76 42.07 -7.85
CA THR A 93 9.15 41.56 -6.61
C THR A 93 10.22 40.86 -5.76
N ARG A 94 10.46 41.32 -4.53
CA ARG A 94 11.34 40.69 -3.54
C ARG A 94 10.50 40.07 -2.42
N TYR A 95 10.76 38.82 -2.07
CA TYR A 95 10.15 38.11 -0.97
C TYR A 95 11.11 37.85 0.19
N VAL A 96 12.36 37.46 -0.10
CA VAL A 96 13.36 37.12 0.92
C VAL A 96 14.61 37.98 0.76
N GLU A 97 14.94 38.77 1.77
CA GLU A 97 16.13 39.59 1.80
C GLU A 97 17.21 38.97 2.69
N ASN A 98 18.47 39.10 2.27
CA ASN A 98 19.61 38.62 3.01
C ASN A 98 20.23 39.79 3.80
N PHE A 99 20.30 39.65 5.14
CA PHE A 99 21.07 40.56 6.02
C PHE A 99 22.44 39.97 6.25
N SER A 100 23.44 40.57 5.60
CA SER A 100 24.82 40.08 5.64
C SER A 100 25.29 39.85 7.08
N GLY A 101 25.79 38.65 7.38
CA GLY A 101 26.25 38.23 8.70
C GLY A 101 25.17 37.91 9.74
N ARG A 102 23.90 38.28 9.55
CA ARG A 102 22.85 38.15 10.55
C ARG A 102 21.80 37.08 10.22
N GLY A 103 21.25 37.04 9.01
CA GLY A 103 20.19 36.09 8.67
C GLY A 103 19.35 36.52 7.47
N TYR A 104 18.08 36.11 7.46
CA TYR A 104 17.16 36.39 6.38
C TYR A 104 15.87 37.05 6.89
N ARG A 105 15.24 37.88 6.08
CA ARG A 105 13.99 38.57 6.39
C ARG A 105 12.99 38.37 5.24
N PHE A 106 11.74 38.05 5.58
CA PHE A 106 10.64 38.10 4.64
C PHE A 106 10.12 39.52 4.52
N VAL A 107 10.19 40.08 3.31
CA VAL A 107 9.94 41.52 3.09
C VAL A 107 8.58 41.81 2.45
N ALA A 108 7.94 40.81 1.86
CA ALA A 108 6.60 41.00 1.33
C ALA A 108 5.56 41.15 2.47
N PRO A 109 4.52 41.98 2.29
CA PRO A 109 3.43 42.06 3.25
C PRO A 109 2.70 40.71 3.33
N VAL A 110 2.55 40.18 4.56
CA VAL A 110 1.86 38.93 4.83
C VAL A 110 0.55 39.23 5.51
N THR A 111 -0.54 38.85 4.89
CA THR A 111 -1.86 38.88 5.50
C THR A 111 -2.12 37.53 6.15
N ARG A 112 -2.51 37.56 7.44
CA ARG A 112 -2.90 36.37 8.19
C ARG A 112 -4.42 36.30 8.16
N ARG A 113 -4.94 35.24 7.58
CA ARG A 113 -6.38 34.94 7.62
C ARG A 113 -6.58 33.81 8.60
N ARG A 114 -7.23 34.11 9.70
CA ARG A 114 -7.64 33.09 10.66
C ARG A 114 -8.82 32.34 10.05
N GLU A 115 -8.60 31.12 9.60
CA GLU A 115 -9.69 30.24 9.20
C GLU A 115 -10.25 29.58 10.44
N SER A 116 -11.40 30.11 10.88
CA SER A 116 -12.16 29.56 11.99
C SER A 116 -12.93 28.36 11.44
N SER A 117 -12.51 27.17 11.79
CA SER A 117 -13.20 25.93 11.48
C SER A 117 -14.44 25.85 12.35
N LEU A 118 -15.59 26.36 12.07
CA LEU A 118 -16.74 25.75 12.76
C LEU A 118 -18.15 26.12 12.34
N LEU A 119 -18.49 27.12 11.56
CA LEU A 119 -19.94 27.39 11.40
C LEU A 119 -20.44 28.04 10.09
N GLU A 120 -19.60 28.30 9.12
CA GLU A 120 -20.05 28.92 7.85
C GLU A 120 -19.95 27.99 6.60
N VAL A 121 -19.65 26.72 6.78
CA VAL A 121 -19.60 25.74 5.66
C VAL A 121 -20.97 25.18 5.30
N ALA A 122 -21.99 25.44 6.10
CA ALA A 122 -23.35 24.92 5.85
C ALA A 122 -24.19 25.72 4.86
N THR A 123 -23.76 26.92 4.42
CA THR A 123 -24.59 27.77 3.54
C THR A 123 -23.92 28.41 2.34
N ALA A 124 -22.67 28.05 2.03
CA ALA A 124 -22.00 28.54 0.82
C ALA A 124 -21.10 27.44 0.22
N LEU A 125 -21.72 26.39 -0.29
CA LEU A 125 -21.08 25.52 -1.29
C LEU A 125 -21.24 26.23 -2.64
N PRO A 126 -20.14 26.68 -3.31
CA PRO A 126 -20.21 26.93 -4.71
C PRO A 126 -20.41 25.57 -5.39
N ALA A 127 -21.49 25.47 -6.15
CA ALA A 127 -21.69 24.39 -7.10
C ALA A 127 -20.43 24.26 -7.98
N THR A 128 -19.96 23.00 -8.19
CA THR A 128 -18.84 22.64 -9.06
C THR A 128 -17.41 23.00 -8.57
N GLU A 129 -16.95 22.40 -7.45
CA GLU A 129 -15.53 22.06 -7.37
C GLU A 129 -15.35 20.66 -7.95
N SER A 130 -14.71 20.63 -9.11
CA SER A 130 -14.23 19.41 -9.76
C SER A 130 -13.58 18.47 -8.75
N VAL A 131 -14.01 17.24 -8.78
CA VAL A 131 -13.49 16.05 -8.07
C VAL A 131 -11.98 16.18 -7.85
N ARG A 132 -11.55 16.28 -6.58
CA ARG A 132 -10.13 16.22 -6.23
C ARG A 132 -9.66 14.78 -6.38
N VAL A 133 -9.01 14.49 -7.49
CA VAL A 133 -8.29 13.23 -7.77
C VAL A 133 -6.93 13.20 -7.05
N ASP A 134 -6.63 14.22 -6.26
CA ASP A 134 -5.28 14.49 -5.72
C ASP A 134 -4.78 13.46 -4.71
N ASP A 135 -5.64 12.62 -4.14
CA ASP A 135 -5.28 11.60 -3.14
C ASP A 135 -5.23 10.17 -3.69
N VAL A 136 -5.55 9.97 -4.98
CA VAL A 136 -5.48 8.63 -5.59
C VAL A 136 -4.04 8.33 -5.98
N PRO A 137 -3.44 7.22 -5.52
CA PRO A 137 -2.11 6.84 -5.97
C PRO A 137 -2.10 6.64 -7.49
N VAL A 138 -1.42 7.54 -8.20
CA VAL A 138 -1.23 7.38 -9.64
C VAL A 138 -0.22 6.27 -9.85
N PRO A 139 -0.58 5.17 -10.53
CA PRO A 139 0.36 4.11 -10.84
C PRO A 139 1.52 4.67 -11.66
N LEU A 140 2.76 4.56 -11.15
CA LEU A 140 3.97 4.98 -11.86
C LEU A 140 4.34 4.04 -13.01
N SER A 141 3.71 2.86 -13.07
CA SER A 141 3.94 1.84 -14.06
C SER A 141 2.62 1.34 -14.67
N ARG A 142 2.70 0.92 -15.91
CA ARG A 142 1.56 0.34 -16.63
C ARG A 142 1.09 -0.94 -15.92
N MET A 143 -0.22 -1.05 -15.68
CA MET A 143 -0.83 -2.26 -15.14
C MET A 143 -1.00 -3.29 -16.25
N VAL A 144 -0.43 -4.48 -16.05
CA VAL A 144 -0.47 -5.59 -17.02
C VAL A 144 -1.53 -6.61 -16.60
N GLY A 145 -2.33 -7.10 -17.56
CA GLY A 145 -3.21 -8.26 -17.40
C GLY A 145 -4.49 -8.07 -16.59
N CYS A 146 -4.73 -6.89 -15.99
CA CYS A 146 -5.88 -6.70 -15.09
C CYS A 146 -7.07 -5.95 -15.72
N ALA A 147 -7.06 -5.68 -17.02
CA ALA A 147 -8.09 -4.87 -17.67
C ALA A 147 -9.51 -5.44 -17.49
N HIS A 148 -9.68 -6.75 -17.61
CA HIS A 148 -10.96 -7.43 -17.43
C HIS A 148 -11.43 -7.40 -15.96
N VAL A 149 -10.51 -7.54 -15.00
CA VAL A 149 -10.80 -7.43 -13.56
C VAL A 149 -11.26 -6.01 -13.21
N VAL A 150 -10.55 -5.00 -13.70
CA VAL A 150 -10.92 -3.60 -13.49
C VAL A 150 -12.29 -3.30 -14.09
N ALA A 151 -12.59 -3.79 -15.31
CA ALA A 151 -13.92 -3.61 -15.94
C ALA A 151 -15.03 -4.27 -15.11
N ALA A 152 -14.82 -5.51 -14.66
CA ALA A 152 -15.77 -6.22 -13.82
C ALA A 152 -16.01 -5.51 -12.48
N LEU A 153 -14.95 -5.08 -11.81
CA LEU A 153 -15.03 -4.36 -10.54
C LEU A 153 -15.68 -2.97 -10.70
N THR A 154 -15.38 -2.27 -11.79
CA THR A 154 -16.02 -0.98 -12.12
C THR A 154 -17.56 -1.12 -12.14
N THR A 155 -18.08 -2.17 -12.80
CA THR A 155 -19.50 -2.45 -12.81
C THR A 155 -20.01 -2.90 -11.42
N ARG A 156 -19.23 -3.71 -10.72
CA ARG A 156 -19.63 -4.27 -9.42
C ARG A 156 -19.74 -3.22 -8.32
N VAL A 157 -18.84 -2.26 -8.27
CA VAL A 157 -18.84 -1.16 -7.29
C VAL A 157 -20.11 -0.31 -7.39
N LEU A 158 -20.70 -0.16 -8.58
CA LEU A 158 -21.99 0.53 -8.75
C LEU A 158 -23.19 -0.31 -8.28
N GLN A 159 -23.08 -1.64 -8.33
CA GLN A 159 -24.17 -2.56 -7.97
C GLN A 159 -24.15 -2.94 -6.48
N GLN A 160 -22.96 -2.95 -5.88
CA GLN A 160 -22.72 -3.39 -4.51
C GLN A 160 -22.08 -2.25 -3.71
N ARG A 161 -22.68 -1.92 -2.58
CA ARG A 161 -22.23 -0.79 -1.76
C ARG A 161 -20.94 -1.07 -0.97
N LEU A 162 -20.58 -2.35 -0.81
CA LEU A 162 -19.31 -2.78 -0.21
C LEU A 162 -18.68 -3.87 -1.09
N VAL A 163 -17.54 -3.55 -1.66
CA VAL A 163 -16.71 -4.47 -2.45
C VAL A 163 -15.35 -4.58 -1.80
N THR A 164 -14.90 -5.80 -1.51
CA THR A 164 -13.56 -6.05 -0.97
C THR A 164 -12.73 -6.82 -1.98
N ILE A 165 -11.61 -6.25 -2.41
CA ILE A 165 -10.60 -6.92 -3.23
C ILE A 165 -9.67 -7.69 -2.30
N VAL A 166 -9.70 -9.01 -2.38
CA VAL A 166 -8.91 -9.91 -1.53
C VAL A 166 -7.83 -10.62 -2.35
N GLY A 167 -6.65 -10.78 -1.77
CA GLY A 167 -5.56 -11.53 -2.41
C GLY A 167 -4.25 -11.46 -1.63
N PRO A 168 -3.25 -12.26 -2.00
CA PRO A 168 -1.96 -12.29 -1.32
C PRO A 168 -1.23 -10.95 -1.39
N GLY A 169 -0.20 -10.82 -0.56
CA GLY A 169 0.71 -9.68 -0.64
C GLY A 169 1.37 -9.61 -2.01
N GLY A 170 1.48 -8.41 -2.57
CA GLY A 170 2.08 -8.21 -3.89
C GLY A 170 1.20 -8.56 -5.10
N ALA A 171 -0.07 -8.97 -4.90
CA ALA A 171 -1.01 -9.28 -5.98
C ALA A 171 -1.48 -8.07 -6.80
N GLY A 172 -1.20 -6.83 -6.34
CA GLY A 172 -1.60 -5.61 -7.05
C GLY A 172 -2.97 -5.06 -6.65
N LYS A 173 -3.52 -5.45 -5.50
CA LYS A 173 -4.85 -5.03 -5.02
C LYS A 173 -5.05 -3.50 -5.03
N SER A 174 -4.11 -2.76 -4.45
CA SER A 174 -4.15 -1.28 -4.40
C SER A 174 -4.09 -0.64 -5.79
N LEU A 175 -3.32 -1.24 -6.71
CA LEU A 175 -3.25 -0.79 -8.11
C LEU A 175 -4.58 -0.99 -8.83
N VAL A 176 -5.21 -2.16 -8.63
CA VAL A 176 -6.53 -2.46 -9.19
C VAL A 176 -7.58 -1.50 -8.61
N ALA A 177 -7.56 -1.26 -7.29
CA ALA A 177 -8.47 -0.31 -6.66
C ALA A 177 -8.31 1.10 -7.23
N ALA A 178 -7.06 1.59 -7.40
CA ALA A 178 -6.78 2.88 -8.01
C ALA A 178 -7.30 2.98 -9.46
N ALA A 179 -7.12 1.92 -10.25
CA ALA A 179 -7.62 1.88 -11.63
C ALA A 179 -9.17 1.83 -11.71
N VAL A 180 -9.83 1.20 -10.75
CA VAL A 180 -11.31 1.24 -10.63
C VAL A 180 -11.76 2.66 -10.29
N VAL A 181 -11.09 3.31 -9.35
CA VAL A 181 -11.36 4.70 -8.98
C VAL A 181 -11.25 5.63 -10.16
N GLU A 182 -10.16 5.56 -10.93
CA GLU A 182 -9.95 6.39 -12.11
C GLU A 182 -11.14 6.35 -13.10
N LYS A 183 -11.74 5.15 -13.26
CA LYS A 183 -12.91 4.97 -14.12
C LYS A 183 -14.22 5.41 -13.48
N GLN A 184 -14.28 5.54 -12.16
CA GLN A 184 -15.51 5.81 -11.40
C GLN A 184 -15.64 7.25 -10.89
N VAL A 185 -14.60 8.06 -10.99
CA VAL A 185 -14.59 9.44 -10.47
C VAL A 185 -15.82 10.25 -10.91
N ALA A 186 -16.22 10.14 -12.17
CA ALA A 186 -17.37 10.87 -12.71
C ALA A 186 -18.75 10.35 -12.27
N ALA A 187 -18.80 9.16 -11.66
CA ALA A 187 -20.06 8.55 -11.23
C ALA A 187 -20.52 9.03 -9.84
N TYR A 188 -19.65 9.71 -9.09
CA TYR A 188 -19.93 10.17 -7.72
C TYR A 188 -19.87 11.68 -7.64
N GLU A 189 -21.01 12.31 -7.33
CA GLU A 189 -21.17 13.77 -7.27
C GLU A 189 -20.19 14.43 -6.28
N HIS A 190 -19.96 13.77 -5.13
CA HIS A 190 -19.08 14.27 -4.08
C HIS A 190 -17.67 13.63 -4.15
N GLY A 191 -17.37 12.96 -5.27
CA GLY A 191 -16.07 12.44 -5.62
C GLY A 191 -15.66 11.16 -4.93
N VAL A 192 -14.35 10.95 -4.92
CA VAL A 192 -13.71 9.76 -4.35
C VAL A 192 -12.76 10.16 -3.22
N ARG A 193 -12.66 9.33 -2.19
CA ARG A 193 -11.65 9.46 -1.14
C ARG A 193 -10.85 8.18 -1.03
N PHE A 194 -9.53 8.31 -0.92
CA PHE A 194 -8.61 7.20 -0.77
C PHE A 194 -7.97 7.26 0.62
N VAL A 195 -8.14 6.20 1.41
CA VAL A 195 -7.68 6.09 2.80
C VAL A 195 -6.71 4.93 2.90
N ASP A 196 -5.43 5.20 3.11
CA ASP A 196 -4.42 4.17 3.36
C ASP A 196 -4.39 3.81 4.86
N LEU A 197 -4.76 2.57 5.17
CA LEU A 197 -4.79 2.03 6.54
C LEU A 197 -3.51 1.26 6.90
N SER A 198 -2.48 1.28 6.07
CA SER A 198 -1.24 0.52 6.27
C SER A 198 -0.49 0.86 7.57
N ALA A 199 -0.58 2.10 8.02
CA ALA A 199 0.05 2.59 9.26
C ALA A 199 -0.86 2.45 10.50
N VAL A 200 -2.12 2.08 10.32
CA VAL A 200 -3.10 1.96 11.41
C VAL A 200 -2.93 0.63 12.13
N THR A 201 -2.91 0.67 13.46
CA THR A 201 -2.65 -0.52 14.30
C THR A 201 -3.75 -0.80 15.32
N ASP A 202 -4.71 0.11 15.50
CA ASP A 202 -5.77 -0.04 16.49
C ASP A 202 -7.17 0.22 15.89
N SER A 203 -8.18 -0.13 16.65
CA SER A 203 -9.58 -0.07 16.21
C SER A 203 -10.12 1.35 15.98
N ARG A 204 -9.54 2.36 16.63
CA ARG A 204 -9.94 3.77 16.46
C ARG A 204 -9.31 4.39 15.23
N GLY A 205 -8.09 3.98 14.91
CA GLY A 205 -7.30 4.54 13.84
C GLY A 205 -7.94 4.46 12.44
N ALA A 206 -8.74 3.43 12.16
CA ALA A 206 -9.45 3.34 10.87
C ALA A 206 -10.47 4.47 10.70
N CYS A 207 -11.21 4.78 11.76
CA CYS A 207 -12.18 5.89 11.76
C CYS A 207 -11.48 7.25 11.74
N GLU A 208 -10.38 7.38 12.50
CA GLU A 208 -9.57 8.61 12.56
C GLU A 208 -8.91 8.90 11.20
N ALA A 209 -8.39 7.88 10.51
CA ALA A 209 -7.82 8.01 9.17
C ALA A 209 -8.87 8.48 8.15
N LEU A 210 -10.07 7.89 8.18
CA LEU A 210 -11.18 8.34 7.35
C LEU A 210 -11.59 9.77 7.71
N GLY A 211 -11.76 10.09 8.99
CA GLY A 211 -12.07 11.42 9.46
C GLY A 211 -11.05 12.47 9.00
N ALA A 212 -9.75 12.14 9.11
CA ALA A 212 -8.67 13.01 8.64
C ALA A 212 -8.76 13.25 7.11
N THR A 213 -9.00 12.19 6.34
CA THR A 213 -9.15 12.28 4.87
C THR A 213 -10.38 13.11 4.46
N LEU A 214 -11.44 13.09 5.28
CA LEU A 214 -12.65 13.92 5.09
C LEU A 214 -12.48 15.35 5.63
N GLY A 215 -11.35 15.67 6.27
CA GLY A 215 -11.12 16.99 6.88
C GLY A 215 -11.80 17.19 8.24
N LEU A 216 -12.18 16.10 8.91
CA LEU A 216 -12.94 16.11 10.16
C LEU A 216 -12.09 15.88 11.44
N ALA A 217 -10.76 15.87 11.30
CA ALA A 217 -9.82 15.45 12.36
C ALA A 217 -9.88 16.23 13.68
N GLU A 218 -10.56 17.39 13.72
CA GLU A 218 -10.62 18.28 14.90
C GLU A 218 -12.02 18.41 15.53
N ILE A 219 -13.04 17.67 15.06
CA ILE A 219 -14.44 18.10 15.28
C ILE A 219 -15.18 17.32 16.37
N ALA A 220 -14.76 16.17 16.83
CA ALA A 220 -15.63 15.38 17.72
C ALA A 220 -14.88 14.61 18.82
N GLU A 221 -15.44 14.62 20.03
CA GLU A 221 -15.16 13.61 21.06
C GLU A 221 -15.51 12.19 20.55
N ASP A 222 -16.44 12.07 19.59
CA ASP A 222 -16.78 10.84 18.85
C ASP A 222 -16.58 11.05 17.34
N VAL A 223 -15.40 10.69 16.85
CA VAL A 223 -15.01 10.78 15.43
C VAL A 223 -15.97 9.99 14.54
N MET A 224 -16.46 8.83 14.99
CA MET A 224 -17.37 7.98 14.24
C MET A 224 -18.71 8.70 13.95
N SER A 225 -19.28 9.36 14.94
CA SER A 225 -20.51 10.13 14.75
C SER A 225 -20.30 11.32 13.81
N GLY A 226 -19.15 11.97 13.87
CA GLY A 226 -18.77 13.05 12.96
C GLY A 226 -18.66 12.58 11.51
N VAL A 227 -17.94 11.47 11.28
CA VAL A 227 -17.79 10.85 9.96
C VAL A 227 -19.15 10.45 9.37
N VAL A 228 -19.98 9.75 10.14
CA VAL A 228 -21.31 9.33 9.70
C VAL A 228 -22.20 10.52 9.35
N SER A 229 -22.22 11.55 10.20
CA SER A 229 -23.02 12.77 9.97
C SER A 229 -22.57 13.51 8.71
N PHE A 230 -21.27 13.60 8.46
CA PHE A 230 -20.75 14.22 7.25
C PHE A 230 -21.15 13.45 5.99
N LEU A 231 -21.11 12.10 6.04
CA LEU A 231 -21.42 11.25 4.91
C LEU A 231 -22.91 11.13 4.60
N GLN A 232 -23.78 11.54 5.52
CA GLN A 232 -25.22 11.60 5.26
C GLN A 232 -25.52 12.59 4.12
N GLY A 233 -26.24 12.10 3.10
CA GLY A 233 -26.56 12.90 1.92
C GLY A 233 -25.44 13.04 0.90
N GLN A 234 -24.25 12.45 1.13
CA GLN A 234 -23.17 12.43 0.17
C GLN A 234 -23.32 11.26 -0.83
N SER A 235 -23.00 11.51 -2.09
CA SER A 235 -22.81 10.47 -3.13
C SER A 235 -21.31 10.35 -3.40
N MET A 236 -20.66 9.36 -2.76
CA MET A 236 -19.19 9.28 -2.69
C MET A 236 -18.70 7.84 -2.75
N LEU A 237 -17.54 7.62 -3.38
CA LEU A 237 -16.79 6.38 -3.27
C LEU A 237 -15.64 6.57 -2.26
N ILE A 238 -15.56 5.70 -1.27
CA ILE A 238 -14.46 5.66 -0.31
C ILE A 238 -13.67 4.38 -0.54
N VAL A 239 -12.37 4.52 -0.80
CA VAL A 239 -11.43 3.41 -0.87
C VAL A 239 -10.74 3.27 0.47
N LEU A 240 -10.83 2.08 1.07
CA LEU A 240 -10.12 1.69 2.29
C LEU A 240 -9.01 0.71 1.88
N ASP A 241 -7.79 1.21 1.77
CA ASP A 241 -6.66 0.42 1.30
C ASP A 241 -5.85 -0.17 2.46
N ASN A 242 -5.36 -1.40 2.30
CA ASN A 242 -4.54 -2.11 3.29
C ASN A 242 -5.26 -2.39 4.63
N CYS A 243 -6.47 -2.93 4.59
CA CYS A 243 -7.30 -3.17 5.78
C CYS A 243 -6.80 -4.32 6.67
N GLU A 244 -5.84 -5.10 6.25
CA GLU A 244 -5.43 -6.37 6.88
C GLU A 244 -4.96 -6.28 8.33
N ARG A 245 -4.59 -5.11 8.83
CA ARG A 245 -4.22 -4.90 10.26
C ARG A 245 -5.41 -4.58 11.16
N VAL A 246 -6.46 -4.05 10.58
CA VAL A 246 -7.62 -3.50 11.30
C VAL A 246 -8.94 -4.00 10.70
N VAL A 247 -8.97 -5.28 10.30
CA VAL A 247 -10.10 -5.90 9.58
C VAL A 247 -11.42 -5.71 10.33
N GLU A 248 -11.45 -6.05 11.62
CA GLU A 248 -12.66 -5.95 12.45
C GLU A 248 -13.14 -4.50 12.60
N ALA A 249 -12.21 -3.56 12.83
CA ALA A 249 -12.52 -2.14 12.94
C ALA A 249 -13.04 -1.57 11.61
N THR A 250 -12.43 -2.00 10.48
CA THR A 250 -12.84 -1.61 9.14
C THR A 250 -14.22 -2.17 8.81
N ALA A 251 -14.52 -3.41 9.19
CA ALA A 251 -15.84 -4.01 9.03
C ALA A 251 -16.91 -3.23 9.79
N ALA A 252 -16.67 -2.93 11.07
CA ALA A 252 -17.59 -2.15 11.91
C ALA A 252 -17.80 -0.71 11.37
N LEU A 253 -16.71 -0.06 10.89
CA LEU A 253 -16.77 1.25 10.23
C LEU A 253 -17.64 1.17 8.97
N ALA A 254 -17.38 0.19 8.10
CA ALA A 254 -18.10 -0.01 6.85
C ALA A 254 -19.60 -0.21 7.10
N GLU A 255 -19.98 -1.08 8.03
CA GLU A 255 -21.38 -1.33 8.36
C GLU A 255 -22.09 -0.07 8.87
N ARG A 256 -21.46 0.70 9.78
CA ARG A 256 -22.01 1.95 10.28
C ARG A 256 -22.22 3.00 9.19
N VAL A 257 -21.22 3.18 8.31
CA VAL A 257 -21.33 4.11 7.17
C VAL A 257 -22.46 3.68 6.25
N LEU A 258 -22.51 2.40 5.88
CA LEU A 258 -23.52 1.88 4.96
C LEU A 258 -24.94 1.94 5.51
N GLN A 259 -25.13 1.81 6.82
CA GLN A 259 -26.43 1.94 7.47
C GLN A 259 -26.98 3.37 7.45
N ARG A 260 -26.13 4.38 7.51
CA ARG A 260 -26.52 5.76 7.72
C ARG A 260 -26.33 6.67 6.50
N ALA A 261 -25.46 6.28 5.55
CA ALA A 261 -25.13 7.07 4.37
C ALA A 261 -25.48 6.28 3.08
N PRO A 262 -26.71 6.30 2.60
CA PRO A 262 -27.19 5.46 1.49
C PRO A 262 -26.51 5.75 0.15
N GLY A 263 -25.99 6.95 -0.08
CA GLY A 263 -25.27 7.33 -1.30
C GLY A 263 -23.78 6.99 -1.29
N VAL A 264 -23.26 6.42 -0.18
CA VAL A 264 -21.84 6.07 -0.07
C VAL A 264 -21.60 4.62 -0.50
N HIS A 265 -20.57 4.43 -1.31
CA HIS A 265 -20.02 3.13 -1.69
C HIS A 265 -18.61 2.96 -1.12
N LEU A 266 -18.25 1.73 -0.76
CA LEU A 266 -16.96 1.39 -0.18
C LEU A 266 -16.25 0.36 -1.05
N LEU A 267 -14.99 0.61 -1.35
CA LEU A 267 -14.08 -0.32 -2.00
C LEU A 267 -12.91 -0.60 -1.06
N ALA A 268 -12.84 -1.79 -0.52
CA ALA A 268 -11.76 -2.18 0.39
C ALA A 268 -10.71 -3.03 -0.31
N THR A 269 -9.45 -2.95 0.12
CA THR A 269 -8.42 -3.93 -0.22
C THR A 269 -7.92 -4.59 1.05
N SER A 270 -7.78 -5.90 1.02
CA SER A 270 -7.34 -6.67 2.18
C SER A 270 -6.69 -7.99 1.75
N ARG A 271 -6.00 -8.65 2.66
CA ARG A 271 -5.52 -10.03 2.48
C ARG A 271 -6.60 -11.06 2.75
N GLU A 272 -7.60 -10.71 3.53
CA GLU A 272 -8.76 -11.53 3.88
C GLU A 272 -10.05 -10.73 3.78
N PRO A 273 -11.22 -11.39 3.64
CA PRO A 273 -12.50 -10.71 3.67
C PRO A 273 -12.72 -9.95 4.99
N LEU A 274 -13.41 -8.79 4.93
CA LEU A 274 -13.81 -8.05 6.12
C LEU A 274 -14.87 -8.80 6.94
N ARG A 275 -15.64 -9.70 6.29
CA ARG A 275 -16.78 -10.43 6.86
C ARG A 275 -17.89 -9.48 7.36
N ALA A 276 -18.00 -8.32 6.73
CA ALA A 276 -19.04 -7.34 7.00
C ALA A 276 -20.36 -7.71 6.31
N ALA A 277 -21.48 -7.24 6.87
CA ALA A 277 -22.79 -7.48 6.28
C ALA A 277 -22.86 -6.88 4.86
N SER A 278 -23.41 -7.66 3.91
CA SER A 278 -23.54 -7.28 2.50
C SER A 278 -22.22 -7.06 1.75
N GLU A 279 -21.12 -7.59 2.26
CA GLU A 279 -19.82 -7.55 1.59
C GLU A 279 -19.84 -8.41 0.32
N TYR A 280 -19.41 -7.84 -0.80
CA TYR A 280 -19.04 -8.59 -1.99
C TYR A 280 -17.53 -8.79 -2.04
N VAL A 281 -17.10 -10.04 -1.95
CA VAL A 281 -15.68 -10.41 -1.97
C VAL A 281 -15.24 -10.74 -3.39
N HIS A 282 -14.29 -9.96 -3.91
CA HIS A 282 -13.60 -10.26 -5.16
C HIS A 282 -12.20 -10.77 -4.88
N ARG A 283 -11.97 -12.05 -5.17
CA ARG A 283 -10.62 -12.64 -5.05
C ARG A 283 -9.83 -12.30 -6.29
N LEU A 284 -8.76 -11.51 -6.13
CA LEU A 284 -7.88 -11.11 -7.22
C LEU A 284 -7.03 -12.32 -7.67
N PRO A 285 -7.21 -12.82 -8.89
CA PRO A 285 -6.41 -13.93 -9.38
C PRO A 285 -4.95 -13.49 -9.61
N PRO A 286 -4.00 -14.42 -9.55
CA PRO A 286 -2.63 -14.15 -10.00
C PRO A 286 -2.63 -13.86 -11.51
N LEU A 287 -1.52 -13.31 -12.01
CA LEU A 287 -1.33 -13.14 -13.44
C LEU A 287 -1.27 -14.51 -14.13
N GLU A 288 -1.94 -14.60 -15.27
CA GLU A 288 -2.00 -15.83 -16.05
C GLU A 288 -0.62 -16.21 -16.57
N VAL A 289 -0.28 -17.50 -16.44
CA VAL A 289 0.99 -18.10 -16.87
C VAL A 289 0.73 -19.23 -17.84
N PRO A 290 1.62 -19.47 -18.84
CA PRO A 290 1.48 -20.61 -19.74
C PRO A 290 1.50 -21.94 -19.00
N ALA A 291 0.81 -22.96 -19.55
CA ALA A 291 0.88 -24.34 -19.07
C ALA A 291 2.30 -24.91 -19.25
N PRO A 292 2.70 -25.92 -18.42
CA PRO A 292 3.95 -26.64 -18.65
C PRO A 292 3.97 -27.30 -20.02
N ALA A 293 5.14 -27.33 -20.64
CA ALA A 293 5.36 -28.00 -21.92
C ALA A 293 4.48 -27.52 -23.10
N SER A 294 4.09 -26.26 -23.13
CA SER A 294 3.51 -25.64 -24.31
C SER A 294 4.63 -25.32 -25.31
N ASP A 295 4.49 -25.79 -26.55
CA ASP A 295 5.38 -25.40 -27.68
C ASP A 295 5.03 -23.96 -28.12
N LEU A 296 5.22 -23.01 -27.19
CA LEU A 296 4.94 -21.59 -27.41
C LEU A 296 6.12 -20.90 -28.08
N VAL A 297 5.82 -20.06 -29.05
CA VAL A 297 6.78 -19.07 -29.58
C VAL A 297 6.69 -17.78 -28.77
N CYS A 298 7.76 -16.96 -28.79
CA CYS A 298 7.83 -15.70 -28.03
C CYS A 298 6.60 -14.79 -28.26
N ALA A 299 6.12 -14.69 -29.50
CA ALA A 299 4.97 -13.85 -29.82
C ALA A 299 3.68 -14.29 -29.11
N GLU A 300 3.45 -15.58 -28.97
CA GLU A 300 2.30 -16.16 -28.26
C GLU A 300 2.47 -16.04 -26.75
N ALA A 301 3.70 -16.24 -26.25
CA ALA A 301 4.04 -16.12 -24.83
C ALA A 301 3.78 -14.71 -24.29
N LEU A 302 4.03 -13.68 -25.08
CA LEU A 302 3.76 -12.28 -24.74
C LEU A 302 2.25 -11.95 -24.58
N ALA A 303 1.36 -12.82 -24.99
CA ALA A 303 -0.07 -12.68 -24.68
C ALA A 303 -0.38 -13.00 -23.19
N TYR A 304 0.50 -13.74 -22.51
CA TYR A 304 0.35 -14.04 -21.09
C TYR A 304 0.82 -12.90 -20.21
N PRO A 305 -0.04 -12.37 -19.33
CA PRO A 305 0.28 -11.20 -18.50
C PRO A 305 1.51 -11.36 -17.63
N ALA A 306 1.78 -12.56 -17.09
CA ALA A 306 2.97 -12.81 -16.28
C ALA A 306 4.27 -12.66 -17.09
N ILE A 307 4.30 -13.18 -18.32
CA ILE A 307 5.45 -13.07 -19.23
C ILE A 307 5.61 -11.61 -19.69
N GLN A 308 4.50 -10.96 -20.04
CA GLN A 308 4.52 -9.55 -20.44
C GLN A 308 5.11 -8.67 -19.33
N LEU A 309 4.68 -8.86 -18.07
CA LEU A 309 5.21 -8.11 -16.92
C LEU A 309 6.71 -8.39 -16.74
N PHE A 310 7.14 -9.66 -16.80
CA PHE A 310 8.53 -10.03 -16.66
C PHE A 310 9.40 -9.32 -17.72
N VAL A 311 9.02 -9.40 -18.99
CA VAL A 311 9.75 -8.78 -20.11
C VAL A 311 9.80 -7.26 -19.96
N GLU A 312 8.68 -6.60 -19.64
CA GLU A 312 8.63 -5.16 -19.43
C GLU A 312 9.58 -4.71 -18.31
N ARG A 313 9.63 -5.45 -17.20
CA ARG A 313 10.51 -5.13 -16.07
C ARG A 313 11.97 -5.48 -16.34
N ALA A 314 12.24 -6.58 -17.03
CA ALA A 314 13.59 -6.94 -17.43
C ALA A 314 14.19 -5.92 -18.41
N SER A 315 13.41 -5.48 -19.40
CA SER A 315 13.83 -4.42 -20.34
C SER A 315 14.05 -3.07 -19.64
N ALA A 316 13.31 -2.76 -18.57
CA ALA A 316 13.55 -1.56 -17.77
C ALA A 316 14.82 -1.63 -16.93
N SER A 317 15.32 -2.83 -16.63
CA SER A 317 16.57 -3.07 -15.87
C SER A 317 17.79 -3.24 -16.77
N LEU A 318 17.59 -3.73 -17.97
CA LEU A 318 18.62 -4.02 -18.96
C LEU A 318 18.13 -3.60 -20.34
N ASP A 319 18.58 -2.44 -20.84
CA ASP A 319 18.15 -1.82 -22.12
C ASP A 319 18.24 -2.77 -23.33
N SER A 320 19.18 -3.70 -23.30
CA SER A 320 19.40 -4.70 -24.36
C SER A 320 18.61 -5.99 -24.18
N PHE A 321 17.68 -6.06 -23.20
CA PHE A 321 16.92 -7.27 -22.96
C PHE A 321 15.83 -7.45 -24.03
N GLU A 322 15.94 -8.55 -24.76
CA GLU A 322 14.92 -9.07 -25.67
C GLU A 322 14.64 -10.53 -25.33
N LEU A 323 13.37 -10.92 -25.30
CA LEU A 323 12.98 -12.30 -25.07
C LEU A 323 13.33 -13.13 -26.31
N THR A 324 14.21 -14.10 -26.15
CA THR A 324 14.59 -15.05 -27.20
C THR A 324 13.87 -16.36 -27.04
N GLU A 325 13.71 -17.13 -28.13
CA GLU A 325 13.14 -18.49 -28.09
C GLU A 325 13.93 -19.42 -27.16
N GLU A 326 15.24 -19.17 -27.02
CA GLU A 326 16.10 -19.93 -26.12
C GLU A 326 15.87 -19.63 -24.62
N ASP A 327 15.47 -18.39 -24.28
CA ASP A 327 15.24 -17.96 -22.90
C ASP A 327 13.78 -18.13 -22.47
N LEU A 328 12.86 -18.28 -23.45
CA LEU A 328 11.43 -18.42 -23.19
C LEU A 328 11.11 -19.54 -22.18
N PRO A 329 11.64 -20.77 -22.28
CA PRO A 329 11.34 -21.82 -21.31
C PRO A 329 11.72 -21.42 -19.87
N ALA A 330 12.85 -20.71 -19.71
CA ALA A 330 13.30 -20.25 -18.40
C ALA A 330 12.42 -19.12 -17.85
N VAL A 331 11.96 -18.19 -18.68
CA VAL A 331 11.00 -17.14 -18.27
C VAL A 331 9.66 -17.74 -17.85
N VAL A 332 9.15 -18.70 -18.62
CA VAL A 332 7.92 -19.43 -18.28
C VAL A 332 8.06 -20.14 -16.93
N GLU A 333 9.18 -20.82 -16.70
CA GLU A 333 9.46 -21.53 -15.44
C GLU A 333 9.55 -20.54 -14.26
N ILE A 334 10.24 -19.39 -14.42
CA ILE A 334 10.28 -18.34 -13.40
C ILE A 334 8.87 -17.88 -13.04
N CYS A 335 8.07 -17.49 -14.04
CA CYS A 335 6.72 -16.99 -13.81
C CYS A 335 5.82 -18.04 -13.13
N ARG A 336 5.97 -19.32 -13.48
CA ARG A 336 5.23 -20.43 -12.87
C ARG A 336 5.63 -20.68 -11.42
N ARG A 337 6.94 -20.76 -11.11
CA ARG A 337 7.42 -20.92 -9.72
C ARG A 337 7.03 -19.75 -8.83
N LEU A 338 6.91 -18.55 -9.41
CA LEU A 338 6.41 -17.37 -8.72
C LEU A 338 4.88 -17.27 -8.76
N GLU A 339 4.19 -18.30 -9.27
CA GLU A 339 2.74 -18.45 -9.28
C GLU A 339 1.98 -17.23 -9.86
N GLY A 340 2.58 -16.53 -10.81
CA GLY A 340 2.00 -15.33 -11.39
C GLY A 340 1.87 -14.14 -10.42
N ASN A 341 2.55 -14.15 -9.26
CA ASN A 341 2.53 -13.03 -8.32
C ASN A 341 3.27 -11.82 -8.90
N PRO A 342 2.59 -10.68 -9.14
CA PRO A 342 3.20 -9.52 -9.79
C PRO A 342 4.46 -9.02 -9.10
N LEU A 343 4.43 -8.83 -7.77
CA LEU A 343 5.59 -8.35 -7.02
C LEU A 343 6.78 -9.29 -7.13
N ALA A 344 6.55 -10.60 -7.01
CA ALA A 344 7.62 -11.59 -7.11
C ALA A 344 8.24 -11.60 -8.52
N ILE A 345 7.40 -11.46 -9.57
CA ILE A 345 7.86 -11.37 -10.97
C ILE A 345 8.68 -10.09 -11.19
N GLU A 346 8.23 -8.94 -10.69
CA GLU A 346 8.98 -7.68 -10.78
C GLU A 346 10.34 -7.76 -10.09
N LEU A 347 10.37 -8.36 -8.88
CA LEU A 347 11.61 -8.56 -8.13
C LEU A 347 12.57 -9.53 -8.85
N ALA A 348 12.03 -10.56 -9.52
CA ALA A 348 12.83 -11.51 -10.30
C ALA A 348 13.39 -10.85 -11.57
N ALA A 349 12.55 -10.15 -12.33
CA ALA A 349 12.95 -9.45 -13.54
C ALA A 349 14.05 -8.41 -13.27
N ALA A 350 14.01 -7.73 -12.13
CA ALA A 350 15.05 -6.80 -11.68
C ALA A 350 16.41 -7.47 -11.36
N ARG A 351 16.53 -8.80 -11.46
CA ARG A 351 17.77 -9.56 -11.21
C ARG A 351 18.39 -10.11 -12.49
N VAL A 352 17.72 -9.93 -13.62
CA VAL A 352 18.18 -10.42 -14.92
C VAL A 352 19.50 -9.76 -15.34
N ASP A 353 19.73 -8.51 -14.94
CA ASP A 353 20.98 -7.78 -15.16
C ASP A 353 22.20 -8.47 -14.59
N PHE A 354 22.05 -9.22 -13.49
CA PHE A 354 23.15 -9.86 -12.78
C PHE A 354 23.28 -11.36 -13.07
N PHE A 355 22.17 -12.09 -13.16
CA PHE A 355 22.18 -13.54 -13.29
C PHE A 355 21.89 -14.04 -14.70
N GLY A 356 21.36 -13.19 -15.58
CA GLY A 356 20.70 -13.63 -16.80
C GLY A 356 19.44 -14.45 -16.50
N VAL A 357 18.61 -14.71 -17.50
CA VAL A 357 17.34 -15.44 -17.34
C VAL A 357 17.57 -16.87 -16.84
N ARG A 358 18.43 -17.62 -17.51
CA ARG A 358 18.71 -19.04 -17.18
C ARG A 358 19.39 -19.21 -15.83
N GLY A 359 20.33 -18.30 -15.52
CA GLY A 359 21.00 -18.30 -14.21
C GLY A 359 20.06 -17.97 -13.06
N LEU A 360 19.06 -17.12 -13.31
CA LEU A 360 18.00 -16.79 -12.35
C LEU A 360 17.08 -18.01 -12.15
N ALA A 361 16.59 -18.63 -13.21
CA ALA A 361 15.73 -19.82 -13.14
C ALA A 361 16.37 -20.97 -12.34
N ALA A 362 17.66 -21.23 -12.58
CA ALA A 362 18.41 -22.28 -11.86
C ALA A 362 18.57 -22.02 -10.36
N ARG A 363 18.48 -20.77 -9.91
CA ARG A 363 18.65 -20.37 -8.49
C ARG A 363 17.37 -20.02 -7.78
N LEU A 364 16.24 -20.14 -8.43
CA LEU A 364 14.95 -19.70 -7.88
C LEU A 364 14.47 -20.54 -6.67
N GLU A 365 15.14 -21.67 -6.37
CA GLU A 365 14.93 -22.43 -5.13
C GLU A 365 15.21 -21.56 -3.89
N ASP A 366 16.18 -20.64 -3.96
CA ASP A 366 16.43 -19.63 -2.93
C ASP A 366 15.74 -18.30 -3.29
N CYS A 367 14.45 -18.33 -3.59
CA CYS A 367 13.72 -17.13 -3.97
C CYS A 367 13.73 -16.04 -2.88
N LEU A 368 13.80 -16.42 -1.60
CA LEU A 368 13.82 -15.47 -0.48
C LEU A 368 15.13 -14.69 -0.38
N GLY A 369 16.25 -15.33 -0.68
CA GLY A 369 17.57 -14.70 -0.74
C GLY A 369 17.78 -13.87 -2.00
N LEU A 370 17.18 -14.31 -3.11
CA LEU A 370 17.34 -13.67 -4.42
C LEU A 370 16.45 -12.44 -4.61
N LEU A 371 15.20 -12.49 -4.20
CA LEU A 371 14.17 -11.47 -4.50
C LEU A 371 14.16 -10.34 -3.46
N THR A 372 15.25 -9.54 -3.43
CA THR A 372 15.52 -8.54 -2.38
C THR A 372 15.74 -7.11 -2.90
N ARG A 373 15.67 -6.86 -4.22
CA ARG A 373 15.96 -5.53 -4.80
C ARG A 373 14.70 -4.85 -5.35
N GLY A 374 13.71 -4.62 -4.50
CA GLY A 374 12.58 -3.78 -4.87
C GLY A 374 12.93 -2.28 -4.91
N PRO A 375 12.06 -1.45 -5.49
CA PRO A 375 12.27 -0.01 -5.56
C PRO A 375 12.48 0.60 -4.17
N ARG A 376 13.51 1.44 -4.01
CA ARG A 376 13.85 2.07 -2.72
C ARG A 376 12.73 2.98 -2.17
N THR A 377 11.88 3.48 -3.05
CA THR A 377 10.74 4.34 -2.71
C THR A 377 9.47 3.56 -2.39
N ALA A 378 9.45 2.26 -2.67
CA ALA A 378 8.32 1.41 -2.33
C ALA A 378 8.20 1.21 -0.81
N ALA A 379 7.00 0.93 -0.32
CA ALA A 379 6.78 0.53 1.07
C ALA A 379 7.70 -0.64 1.44
N ALA A 380 8.23 -0.68 2.68
CA ALA A 380 9.20 -1.68 3.11
C ALA A 380 8.77 -3.13 2.79
N ARG A 381 7.48 -3.44 2.96
CA ARG A 381 6.89 -4.74 2.61
C ARG A 381 6.93 -5.11 1.12
N HIS A 382 7.20 -4.15 0.22
CA HIS A 382 7.29 -4.37 -1.23
C HIS A 382 8.74 -4.32 -1.75
N GLN A 383 9.71 -4.07 -0.87
CA GLN A 383 11.13 -4.00 -1.26
C GLN A 383 11.78 -5.38 -1.40
N SER A 384 11.18 -6.44 -0.83
CA SER A 384 11.63 -7.81 -1.01
C SER A 384 10.48 -8.79 -0.80
N LEU A 385 10.63 -10.00 -1.36
CA LEU A 385 9.65 -11.08 -1.14
C LEU A 385 9.62 -11.49 0.34
N ARG A 386 10.78 -11.52 1.00
CA ARG A 386 10.91 -11.79 2.44
C ARG A 386 10.12 -10.78 3.27
N ALA A 387 10.31 -9.47 3.05
CA ALA A 387 9.59 -8.44 3.78
C ALA A 387 8.06 -8.52 3.60
N ASN A 388 7.63 -8.95 2.41
CA ASN A 388 6.21 -9.18 2.14
C ASN A 388 5.65 -10.37 2.92
N LEU A 389 6.43 -11.44 3.07
CA LEU A 389 6.06 -12.61 3.85
C LEU A 389 6.18 -12.36 5.36
N ASP A 390 7.22 -11.62 5.82
CA ASP A 390 7.32 -11.19 7.22
C ASP A 390 6.07 -10.42 7.64
N TRP A 391 5.64 -9.45 6.82
CA TRP A 391 4.39 -8.71 7.06
C TRP A 391 3.17 -9.62 7.14
N SER A 392 3.07 -10.65 6.27
CA SER A 392 1.97 -11.63 6.30
C SER A 392 2.00 -12.47 7.57
N TYR A 393 3.19 -12.89 7.98
CA TYR A 393 3.40 -13.77 9.13
C TYR A 393 3.14 -13.05 10.47
N GLU A 394 3.48 -11.76 10.56
CA GLU A 394 3.20 -10.92 11.74
C GLU A 394 1.70 -10.73 12.00
N LEU A 395 0.86 -10.85 10.95
CA LEU A 395 -0.60 -10.77 11.05
C LEU A 395 -1.26 -12.09 11.53
N LEU A 396 -0.48 -13.16 11.66
CA LEU A 396 -0.97 -14.46 12.10
C LEU A 396 -0.99 -14.55 13.61
N SER A 397 -2.03 -15.20 14.15
CA SER A 397 -2.03 -15.62 15.55
C SER A 397 -0.91 -16.63 15.82
N THR A 398 -0.54 -16.81 17.08
CA THR A 398 0.48 -17.81 17.49
C THR A 398 0.12 -19.23 17.02
N LEU A 399 -1.17 -19.57 17.04
CA LEU A 399 -1.68 -20.86 16.56
C LEU A 399 -1.47 -20.98 15.05
N GLU A 400 -1.91 -19.98 14.26
CA GLU A 400 -1.77 -19.97 12.81
C GLU A 400 -0.29 -20.02 12.38
N GLN A 401 0.60 -19.29 13.06
CA GLN A 401 2.04 -19.34 12.84
C GLN A 401 2.60 -20.75 13.07
N THR A 402 2.19 -21.42 14.17
CA THR A 402 2.64 -22.76 14.49
C THR A 402 2.16 -23.78 13.47
N VAL A 403 0.87 -23.72 13.11
CA VAL A 403 0.29 -24.61 12.09
C VAL A 403 0.97 -24.38 10.74
N LEU A 404 1.17 -23.12 10.31
CA LEU A 404 1.84 -22.79 9.04
C LEU A 404 3.27 -23.37 8.98
N ARG A 405 4.05 -23.19 10.05
CA ARG A 405 5.41 -23.75 10.14
C ARG A 405 5.42 -25.27 10.00
N ARG A 406 4.52 -25.96 10.69
CA ARG A 406 4.43 -27.43 10.65
C ARG A 406 4.00 -27.94 9.27
N LEU A 407 3.03 -27.28 8.63
CA LEU A 407 2.55 -27.64 7.30
C LEU A 407 3.61 -27.44 6.20
N ALA A 408 4.63 -26.61 6.42
CA ALA A 408 5.72 -26.42 5.48
C ALA A 408 6.53 -27.69 5.20
N THR A 409 6.49 -28.69 6.10
CA THR A 409 7.13 -30.01 5.91
C THR A 409 6.42 -30.87 4.86
N LEU A 410 5.18 -30.55 4.48
CA LEU A 410 4.45 -31.25 3.45
C LEU A 410 4.86 -30.73 2.05
N ALA A 411 5.41 -31.62 1.22
CA ALA A 411 6.07 -31.23 -0.03
C ALA A 411 5.11 -30.88 -1.17
N ALA A 412 3.93 -31.51 -1.22
CA ALA A 412 2.94 -31.34 -2.29
C ALA A 412 1.59 -30.91 -1.70
N GLY A 413 0.55 -30.84 -2.54
CA GLY A 413 -0.80 -30.64 -2.05
C GLY A 413 -1.21 -31.72 -1.05
N PHE A 414 -1.80 -31.34 0.09
CA PHE A 414 -2.15 -32.21 1.20
C PHE A 414 -3.65 -32.16 1.49
N SER A 415 -4.14 -33.21 2.14
CA SER A 415 -5.52 -33.30 2.63
C SER A 415 -5.64 -32.77 4.07
N MET A 416 -6.88 -32.63 4.57
CA MET A 416 -7.15 -32.28 5.95
C MET A 416 -6.56 -33.32 6.93
N GLU A 417 -6.63 -34.60 6.57
CA GLU A 417 -6.07 -35.70 7.39
C GLU A 417 -4.55 -35.57 7.52
N SER A 418 -3.87 -35.29 6.39
CA SER A 418 -2.41 -35.05 6.40
C SER A 418 -2.05 -33.81 7.23
N ALA A 419 -2.84 -32.73 7.12
CA ALA A 419 -2.65 -31.54 7.92
C ALA A 419 -2.80 -31.82 9.43
N ASN A 420 -3.84 -32.56 9.80
CA ASN A 420 -4.04 -32.94 11.20
C ASN A 420 -2.92 -33.84 11.73
N ALA A 421 -2.49 -34.85 10.95
CA ALA A 421 -1.38 -35.73 11.35
C ALA A 421 -0.07 -34.96 11.56
N THR A 422 0.16 -33.89 10.79
CA THR A 422 1.37 -33.08 10.84
C THR A 422 1.33 -31.99 11.90
N ALA A 423 0.21 -31.27 11.99
CA ALA A 423 0.11 -30.04 12.78
C ALA A 423 -0.51 -30.25 14.19
N ALA A 424 -1.40 -31.25 14.37
CA ALA A 424 -1.99 -31.52 15.68
C ALA A 424 -1.00 -32.17 16.64
N ASP A 425 -1.20 -31.92 17.96
CA ASP A 425 -0.46 -32.52 19.04
C ASP A 425 -1.27 -32.47 20.35
N GLY A 426 -0.65 -32.77 21.51
CA GLY A 426 -1.31 -32.67 22.82
C GLY A 426 -1.78 -31.25 23.21
N LYS A 427 -1.36 -30.20 22.48
CA LYS A 427 -1.74 -28.79 22.70
C LYS A 427 -2.62 -28.20 21.60
N ILE A 428 -2.50 -28.70 20.37
CA ILE A 428 -3.25 -28.25 19.21
C ILE A 428 -4.16 -29.39 18.76
N SER A 429 -5.46 -29.19 18.88
CA SER A 429 -6.48 -30.14 18.46
C SER A 429 -6.70 -30.17 16.96
N ALA A 430 -7.40 -31.19 16.45
CA ALA A 430 -7.81 -31.23 15.04
C ALA A 430 -8.76 -30.07 14.66
N ALA A 431 -9.57 -29.59 15.60
CA ALA A 431 -10.43 -28.42 15.41
C ALA A 431 -9.58 -27.15 15.27
N ASP A 432 -8.56 -26.97 16.09
CA ASP A 432 -7.63 -25.84 15.98
C ASP A 432 -6.89 -25.84 14.65
N VAL A 433 -6.49 -27.01 14.13
CA VAL A 433 -5.86 -27.13 12.80
C VAL A 433 -6.84 -26.76 11.70
N PHE A 434 -8.09 -27.18 11.78
CA PHE A 434 -9.13 -26.81 10.82
C PHE A 434 -9.38 -25.30 10.77
N ASP A 435 -9.50 -24.67 11.95
CA ASP A 435 -9.71 -23.23 12.07
C ASP A 435 -8.49 -22.44 11.55
N ALA A 436 -7.28 -22.89 11.91
CA ALA A 436 -6.05 -22.29 11.41
C ALA A 436 -5.94 -22.40 9.89
N LEU A 437 -6.23 -23.57 9.29
CA LEU A 437 -6.24 -23.75 7.83
C LEU A 437 -7.25 -22.84 7.14
N THR A 438 -8.45 -22.74 7.70
CA THR A 438 -9.51 -21.85 7.17
C THR A 438 -9.05 -20.41 7.17
N ASN A 439 -8.44 -19.94 8.25
CA ASN A 439 -7.92 -18.58 8.37
C ASN A 439 -6.70 -18.34 7.46
N LEU A 440 -5.77 -19.29 7.36
CA LEU A 440 -4.62 -19.22 6.46
C LEU A 440 -5.05 -19.15 4.99
N ALA A 441 -6.09 -19.90 4.62
CA ALA A 441 -6.69 -19.83 3.29
C ALA A 441 -7.41 -18.49 3.05
N ALA A 442 -8.14 -17.98 4.05
CA ALA A 442 -8.76 -16.66 3.99
C ALA A 442 -7.70 -15.55 3.79
N LYS A 443 -6.54 -15.65 4.48
CA LYS A 443 -5.39 -14.74 4.39
C LYS A 443 -4.51 -14.97 3.13
N SER A 444 -4.95 -15.84 2.22
CA SER A 444 -4.27 -16.15 0.96
C SER A 444 -2.84 -16.70 1.11
N LEU A 445 -2.55 -17.39 2.21
CA LEU A 445 -1.28 -18.08 2.44
C LEU A 445 -1.34 -19.56 2.04
N ILE A 446 -2.54 -20.12 1.97
CA ILE A 446 -2.82 -21.48 1.53
C ILE A 446 -3.80 -21.43 0.37
N HIS A 447 -3.51 -22.15 -0.69
CA HIS A 447 -4.40 -22.37 -1.81
C HIS A 447 -5.26 -23.61 -1.56
N THR A 448 -6.55 -23.48 -1.87
CA THR A 448 -7.49 -24.60 -1.83
C THR A 448 -7.88 -25.01 -3.25
N ASN A 449 -7.80 -26.29 -3.53
CA ASN A 449 -8.24 -26.86 -4.80
C ASN A 449 -9.32 -27.90 -4.52
N VAL A 450 -10.50 -27.72 -5.08
CA VAL A 450 -11.61 -28.66 -4.99
C VAL A 450 -11.52 -29.61 -6.18
N THR A 451 -11.33 -30.89 -5.90
CA THR A 451 -11.27 -31.96 -6.90
C THR A 451 -12.38 -32.97 -6.62
N ASP A 452 -12.64 -33.88 -7.56
CA ASP A 452 -13.60 -34.98 -7.36
C ASP A 452 -13.21 -35.90 -6.18
N ALA A 453 -11.90 -35.95 -5.84
CA ALA A 453 -11.36 -36.68 -4.70
C ALA A 453 -11.42 -35.90 -3.36
N GLY A 454 -11.99 -34.68 -3.33
CA GLY A 454 -12.09 -33.84 -2.15
C GLY A 454 -11.27 -32.55 -2.23
N ILE A 455 -11.15 -31.88 -1.08
CA ILE A 455 -10.41 -30.62 -0.98
C ILE A 455 -8.92 -30.91 -0.74
N ARG A 456 -8.08 -30.29 -1.56
CA ARG A 456 -6.64 -30.31 -1.40
C ARG A 456 -6.13 -28.91 -1.06
N TYR A 457 -5.17 -28.85 -0.16
CA TYR A 457 -4.52 -27.63 0.30
C TYR A 457 -3.08 -27.57 -0.19
N ARG A 458 -2.57 -26.39 -0.50
CA ARG A 458 -1.18 -26.19 -0.94
C ARG A 458 -0.64 -24.85 -0.46
N LEU A 459 0.57 -24.83 0.09
CA LEU A 459 1.31 -23.60 0.25
C LEU A 459 1.95 -23.21 -1.10
N SER A 460 2.09 -21.89 -1.35
CA SER A 460 2.96 -21.42 -2.43
C SER A 460 4.42 -21.81 -2.12
N ASP A 461 5.25 -21.96 -3.17
CA ASP A 461 6.67 -22.33 -2.97
C ASP A 461 7.39 -21.32 -2.08
N ALA A 462 7.11 -20.02 -2.26
CA ALA A 462 7.68 -18.96 -1.44
C ALA A 462 7.19 -19.01 0.02
N ALA A 463 5.89 -19.23 0.25
CA ALA A 463 5.34 -19.35 1.60
C ALA A 463 5.88 -20.59 2.32
N ARG A 464 6.03 -21.71 1.59
CA ARG A 464 6.62 -22.95 2.12
C ARG A 464 8.08 -22.77 2.51
N ALA A 465 8.91 -22.20 1.62
CA ALA A 465 10.31 -21.91 1.91
C ALA A 465 10.46 -21.00 3.14
N TYR A 466 9.64 -19.96 3.23
CA TYR A 466 9.62 -19.04 4.35
C TYR A 466 9.20 -19.72 5.67
N ALA A 467 8.11 -20.49 5.66
CA ALA A 467 7.62 -21.18 6.84
C ALA A 467 8.59 -22.27 7.32
N MET A 468 9.29 -22.94 6.39
CA MET A 468 10.36 -23.89 6.70
C MET A 468 11.53 -23.20 7.39
N GLU A 469 11.96 -22.04 6.91
CA GLU A 469 13.02 -21.26 7.57
C GLU A 469 12.61 -20.84 8.99
N LYS A 470 11.36 -20.38 9.16
CA LYS A 470 10.83 -20.06 10.50
C LYS A 470 10.75 -21.30 11.41
N LEU A 471 10.43 -22.47 10.86
CA LEU A 471 10.41 -23.73 11.62
C LEU A 471 11.81 -24.10 12.10
N LEU A 472 12.82 -24.00 11.22
CA LEU A 472 14.22 -24.30 11.55
C LEU A 472 14.83 -23.33 12.56
N SER A 473 14.32 -22.11 12.64
CA SER A 473 14.76 -21.10 13.61
C SER A 473 14.11 -21.21 14.98
N THR A 474 13.19 -22.15 15.16
CA THR A 474 12.48 -22.40 16.42
C THR A 474 12.92 -23.71 17.10
N ASP A 475 12.65 -23.88 18.41
CA ASP A 475 12.91 -25.12 19.14
C ASP A 475 12.10 -26.33 18.61
N GLU A 476 11.19 -26.12 17.66
CA GLU A 476 10.42 -27.16 16.97
C GLU A 476 11.23 -27.92 15.89
N SER A 477 12.48 -27.52 15.60
CA SER A 477 13.32 -28.11 14.58
C SER A 477 13.59 -29.63 14.73
N SER A 478 13.71 -30.11 15.97
CA SER A 478 13.86 -31.55 16.26
C SER A 478 12.59 -32.37 15.93
N ARG A 479 11.42 -31.74 15.89
CA ARG A 479 10.17 -32.37 15.45
C ARG A 479 10.06 -32.38 13.92
N ALA A 480 10.55 -31.33 13.25
CA ALA A 480 10.58 -31.24 11.80
C ALA A 480 11.41 -32.37 11.17
N ALA A 481 12.58 -32.67 11.72
CA ALA A 481 13.42 -33.78 11.25
C ALA A 481 12.69 -35.14 11.31
N ARG A 482 11.96 -35.41 12.39
CA ARG A 482 11.18 -36.65 12.55
C ARG A 482 9.99 -36.76 11.60
N LEU A 483 9.37 -35.60 11.25
CA LEU A 483 8.24 -35.55 10.33
C LEU A 483 8.70 -35.68 8.86
N GLN A 484 9.87 -35.18 8.53
CA GLN A 484 10.48 -35.34 7.23
C GLN A 484 10.85 -36.79 6.92
N ASP A 485 11.46 -37.50 7.89
CA ASP A 485 11.72 -38.92 7.81
C ASP A 485 10.44 -39.74 7.61
N TRP A 486 9.34 -39.35 8.26
CA TRP A 486 8.04 -40.01 8.12
C TRP A 486 7.36 -39.72 6.76
N SER A 487 7.47 -38.50 6.26
CA SER A 487 6.95 -38.07 4.94
C SER A 487 7.68 -38.78 3.80
N ASP A 488 9.00 -38.92 3.90
CA ASP A 488 9.81 -39.66 2.92
C ASP A 488 9.52 -41.14 2.95
N ALA A 489 9.28 -41.72 4.14
CA ALA A 489 8.89 -43.12 4.31
C ALA A 489 7.48 -43.43 3.73
N THR A 490 6.53 -42.46 3.83
CA THR A 490 5.16 -42.64 3.31
C THR A 490 5.07 -42.36 1.80
N ASN A 491 5.89 -41.50 1.23
CA ASN A 491 5.98 -41.30 -0.21
C ASN A 491 6.60 -42.49 -0.97
N VAL A 492 7.40 -43.32 -0.30
CA VAL A 492 7.98 -44.55 -0.89
C VAL A 492 6.95 -45.71 -0.97
N ILE A 493 5.85 -45.63 -0.18
CA ILE A 493 4.90 -46.75 -0.06
C ILE A 493 3.64 -46.63 -0.93
N GLY A 494 3.41 -45.51 -1.59
CA GLY A 494 2.18 -45.40 -2.36
C GLY A 494 2.13 -44.36 -3.43
N TRP A 495 2.56 -44.69 -4.60
CA TRP A 495 1.91 -44.29 -5.87
C TRP A 495 2.64 -44.93 -7.05
N LYS A 496 2.20 -46.15 -7.42
CA LYS A 496 2.27 -46.64 -8.80
C LYS A 496 0.97 -46.29 -9.51
#